data_87efa28fee16898a6713682965e0622e
#
_entry.id   87efa28fee16898a6713682965e0622e
#
_cell.length_a   1.000
_cell.length_b   1.000
_cell.length_c   1.000
_cell.angle_alpha   90.00
_cell.angle_beta   90.00
_cell.angle_gamma   90.00
#
_symmetry.space_group_name_H-M   'P 1'
#
loop_
_entity.id
_entity.type
_entity.pdbx_description
1 polymer ?
#
loop_
_entity_poly.entity_id
_entity_poly.type
_entity_poly.pdbx_seq_one_letter_code
_entity_poly.pdbx_strand_id
1 'polypeptide(L)'
;LFCERIFGPTKDYECACGKYKRIRYKGIVCDRCGVEVTEKKVRRERSGHIELVVPVAHIWYFRSLPNKIGYLLGMPTKKLDAVIYYEKYVVIQPGVMEGKTDADGLEVNGSHKLDLLSEDEYIDIIDNQISEDNDRLEDSDPKKFIAKMGAEAIYELLQNVDLDSLSYELRDRANNDSSQQRKTEALKRLNVVEGFRASKGINKPEWMVMKIIPVTPPELRPLVPLDGGRFATSDLNDLYRRVIIRNNRLKRLVEIKAPEVILRNEKRMLQEAVDSLFDNSRKSSAVKSESNRPLKSLSDSLKGKQGRFRQNLLGKRVDYSARSVIVVGPELKMGECGLPKLMAAELYKPFIIRKLIERGIVKTVKSAKKIVDRREPVIWDILENVMKGHPVMLNRAPTLHRLGIQAFQPKMIEGKAIQLHPLAC
;
A
#
# COMPACT_ATOMS: atom_id res chain seq x y z
N LEU A 1 -2.79 12.37 -13.66
CA LEU A 1 -2.73 12.18 -12.20
C LEU A 1 -3.64 13.14 -11.42
N PHE A 2 -3.95 14.34 -11.96
CA PHE A 2 -4.77 15.36 -11.28
C PHE A 2 -6.00 15.80 -12.11
N CYS A 3 -6.34 15.05 -13.15
CA CYS A 3 -7.40 15.41 -14.10
C CYS A 3 -8.75 15.59 -13.40
N GLU A 4 -9.39 16.73 -13.61
CA GLU A 4 -10.71 17.04 -13.05
C GLU A 4 -11.84 16.22 -13.70
N ARG A 5 -11.67 15.78 -14.95
CA ARG A 5 -12.66 14.90 -15.62
C ARG A 5 -12.74 13.53 -14.95
N ILE A 6 -11.58 12.99 -14.51
CA ILE A 6 -11.50 11.67 -13.86
C ILE A 6 -11.85 11.78 -12.39
N PHE A 7 -11.20 12.70 -11.68
CA PHE A 7 -11.24 12.78 -10.21
C PHE A 7 -12.27 13.77 -9.65
N GLY A 8 -12.87 14.57 -10.49
CA GLY A 8 -13.82 15.58 -10.08
C GLY A 8 -13.24 17.00 -9.95
N PRO A 9 -14.09 18.00 -9.68
CA PRO A 9 -13.72 19.41 -9.67
C PRO A 9 -12.86 19.78 -8.48
N THR A 10 -12.06 20.84 -8.62
CA THR A 10 -11.23 21.41 -7.54
C THR A 10 -11.99 22.35 -6.61
N LYS A 11 -13.14 22.86 -7.04
CA LYS A 11 -14.05 23.72 -6.27
C LYS A 11 -15.43 23.10 -6.19
N ASP A 12 -16.14 23.34 -5.08
CA ASP A 12 -17.49 22.83 -4.89
C ASP A 12 -18.46 23.38 -5.94
N TYR A 13 -19.15 22.48 -6.63
CA TYR A 13 -20.20 22.81 -7.62
C TYR A 13 -19.74 23.80 -8.71
N GLU A 14 -18.50 23.72 -9.13
CA GLU A 14 -17.94 24.53 -10.21
C GLU A 14 -17.16 23.64 -11.20
N CYS A 15 -17.44 23.76 -12.50
CA CYS A 15 -16.66 23.06 -13.52
C CYS A 15 -15.34 23.81 -13.82
N ALA A 16 -14.38 23.13 -14.46
CA ALA A 16 -13.05 23.69 -14.71
C ALA A 16 -13.06 24.96 -15.58
N CYS A 17 -13.98 25.06 -16.55
CA CYS A 17 -14.10 26.23 -17.42
C CYS A 17 -14.97 27.37 -16.83
N GLY A 18 -15.60 27.15 -15.68
CA GLY A 18 -16.45 28.12 -15.02
C GLY A 18 -17.85 28.36 -15.64
N LYS A 19 -18.24 27.56 -16.67
CA LYS A 19 -19.54 27.69 -17.32
C LYS A 19 -20.69 27.39 -16.36
N TYR A 20 -20.56 26.34 -15.59
CA TYR A 20 -21.53 25.92 -14.58
C TYR A 20 -20.96 26.20 -13.19
N LYS A 21 -21.66 27.00 -12.40
CA LYS A 21 -21.36 27.38 -11.03
C LYS A 21 -22.61 27.24 -10.16
N ARG A 22 -22.43 26.86 -8.90
CA ARG A 22 -23.44 26.70 -7.87
C ARG A 22 -24.19 25.37 -7.93
N ILE A 23 -24.79 25.03 -6.78
CA ILE A 23 -25.44 23.76 -6.46
C ILE A 23 -26.62 23.40 -7.41
N ARG A 24 -27.26 24.38 -8.02
CA ARG A 24 -28.38 24.15 -8.96
C ARG A 24 -28.02 23.30 -10.18
N TYR A 25 -26.73 23.23 -10.51
CA TYR A 25 -26.22 22.45 -11.63
C TYR A 25 -25.61 21.12 -11.19
N LYS A 26 -25.85 20.66 -9.95
CA LYS A 26 -25.34 19.41 -9.41
C LYS A 26 -25.59 18.22 -10.33
N GLY A 27 -24.58 17.43 -10.59
CA GLY A 27 -24.64 16.19 -11.38
C GLY A 27 -24.56 16.41 -12.91
N ILE A 28 -24.49 17.64 -13.38
CA ILE A 28 -24.33 17.93 -14.81
C ILE A 28 -22.85 17.77 -15.19
N VAL A 29 -22.60 17.07 -16.28
CA VAL A 29 -21.27 17.03 -16.90
C VAL A 29 -21.19 18.20 -17.89
N CYS A 30 -20.18 19.06 -17.71
CA CYS A 30 -20.00 20.22 -18.57
C CYS A 30 -19.64 19.78 -20.01
N ASP A 31 -20.45 20.22 -20.97
CA ASP A 31 -20.24 19.95 -22.40
C ASP A 31 -18.91 20.53 -22.94
N ARG A 32 -18.44 21.64 -22.35
CA ARG A 32 -17.21 22.32 -22.78
C ARG A 32 -15.94 21.69 -22.19
N CYS A 33 -15.90 21.43 -20.87
CA CYS A 33 -14.68 20.92 -20.20
C CYS A 33 -14.78 19.47 -19.76
N GLY A 34 -15.98 18.84 -19.82
CA GLY A 34 -16.20 17.45 -19.44
C GLY A 34 -16.12 17.17 -17.92
N VAL A 35 -16.07 18.22 -17.09
CA VAL A 35 -16.01 18.08 -15.63
C VAL A 35 -17.42 18.00 -15.07
N GLU A 36 -17.67 17.03 -14.19
CA GLU A 36 -18.94 16.90 -13.48
C GLU A 36 -19.06 17.97 -12.38
N VAL A 37 -20.19 18.62 -12.29
CA VAL A 37 -20.49 19.62 -11.25
C VAL A 37 -20.93 18.92 -9.97
N THR A 38 -19.98 18.73 -9.05
CA THR A 38 -20.19 18.03 -7.78
C THR A 38 -19.31 18.63 -6.67
N GLU A 39 -19.37 18.07 -5.50
CA GLU A 39 -18.54 18.51 -4.38
C GLU A 39 -17.04 18.19 -4.62
N LYS A 40 -16.18 19.07 -4.17
CA LYS A 40 -14.70 18.85 -4.18
C LYS A 40 -14.30 17.56 -3.47
N LYS A 41 -15.06 17.14 -2.46
CA LYS A 41 -14.79 15.94 -1.66
C LYS A 41 -14.59 14.67 -2.49
N VAL A 42 -15.24 14.58 -3.66
CA VAL A 42 -15.08 13.41 -4.54
C VAL A 42 -13.64 13.17 -5.00
N ARG A 43 -12.80 14.20 -5.01
CA ARG A 43 -11.35 14.08 -5.31
C ARG A 43 -10.57 13.27 -4.26
N ARG A 44 -11.14 13.06 -3.10
CA ARG A 44 -10.62 12.17 -2.06
C ARG A 44 -11.11 10.73 -2.21
N GLU A 45 -12.17 10.51 -2.92
CA GLU A 45 -12.88 9.24 -3.00
C GLU A 45 -12.66 8.52 -4.34
N ARG A 46 -12.60 9.28 -5.44
CA ARG A 46 -12.46 8.72 -6.79
C ARG A 46 -11.06 8.23 -7.06
N SER A 47 -10.95 6.97 -7.49
CA SER A 47 -9.72 6.36 -7.98
C SER A 47 -9.68 6.39 -9.50
N GLY A 48 -8.47 6.48 -10.06
CA GLY A 48 -8.20 6.27 -11.47
C GLY A 48 -7.50 4.94 -11.71
N HIS A 49 -7.09 4.69 -12.96
CA HIS A 49 -6.30 3.51 -13.31
C HIS A 49 -5.32 3.81 -14.44
N ILE A 50 -4.30 2.97 -14.54
CA ILE A 50 -3.32 2.96 -15.65
C ILE A 50 -3.40 1.59 -16.29
N GLU A 51 -3.77 1.52 -17.56
CA GLU A 51 -3.71 0.31 -18.36
C GLU A 51 -2.27 0.08 -18.82
N LEU A 52 -1.73 -1.07 -18.48
CA LEU A 52 -0.37 -1.46 -18.86
C LEU A 52 -0.37 -2.09 -20.26
N VAL A 53 0.62 -1.73 -21.07
CA VAL A 53 0.84 -2.33 -22.40
C VAL A 53 1.21 -3.80 -22.27
N VAL A 54 1.95 -4.15 -21.20
CA VAL A 54 2.42 -5.50 -20.90
C VAL A 54 2.09 -5.83 -19.45
N PRO A 55 1.64 -7.04 -19.13
CA PRO A 55 1.42 -7.46 -17.76
C PRO A 55 2.67 -7.31 -16.89
N VAL A 56 2.49 -7.00 -15.62
CA VAL A 56 3.57 -6.80 -14.65
C VAL A 56 3.31 -7.65 -13.40
N ALA A 57 4.31 -8.39 -12.93
CA ALA A 57 4.19 -9.17 -11.71
C ALA A 57 4.17 -8.26 -10.46
N HIS A 58 3.29 -8.53 -9.52
CA HIS A 58 3.17 -7.73 -8.30
C HIS A 58 4.27 -8.11 -7.30
N ILE A 59 5.12 -7.18 -6.94
CA ILE A 59 6.31 -7.40 -6.08
C ILE A 59 5.96 -8.03 -4.72
N TRP A 60 4.79 -7.79 -4.16
CA TRP A 60 4.38 -8.39 -2.90
C TRP A 60 4.22 -9.91 -2.97
N TYR A 61 4.00 -10.48 -4.16
CA TYR A 61 3.73 -11.90 -4.33
C TYR A 61 4.94 -12.71 -4.80
N PHE A 62 6.00 -12.07 -5.29
CA PHE A 62 7.23 -12.78 -5.66
C PHE A 62 8.45 -12.41 -4.82
N ARG A 63 8.49 -11.24 -4.19
CA ARG A 63 9.61 -10.79 -3.33
C ARG A 63 9.32 -10.86 -1.83
N SER A 64 8.08 -11.12 -1.40
CA SER A 64 7.76 -11.32 0.02
C SER A 64 8.01 -12.77 0.44
N LEU A 65 8.18 -12.99 1.73
CA LEU A 65 8.22 -14.31 2.32
C LEU A 65 6.89 -14.58 3.05
N PRO A 66 6.18 -15.68 2.73
CA PRO A 66 6.48 -16.69 1.71
C PRO A 66 6.27 -16.16 0.28
N ASN A 67 7.12 -16.58 -0.66
CA ASN A 67 6.98 -16.25 -2.09
C ASN A 67 5.80 -17.02 -2.70
N LYS A 68 4.65 -16.35 -2.84
CA LYS A 68 3.41 -17.01 -3.25
C LYS A 68 3.47 -17.52 -4.69
N ILE A 69 4.00 -16.72 -5.62
CA ILE A 69 4.16 -17.13 -7.02
C ILE A 69 5.12 -18.31 -7.12
N GLY A 70 6.29 -18.22 -6.46
CA GLY A 70 7.27 -19.28 -6.45
C GLY A 70 6.74 -20.58 -5.83
N TYR A 71 5.93 -20.51 -4.78
CA TYR A 71 5.32 -21.68 -4.14
C TYR A 71 4.27 -22.37 -5.02
N LEU A 72 3.45 -21.61 -5.74
CA LEU A 72 2.51 -22.20 -6.69
C LEU A 72 3.22 -22.88 -7.85
N LEU A 73 4.18 -22.20 -8.48
CA LEU A 73 4.90 -22.72 -9.63
C LEU A 73 6.01 -23.73 -9.28
N GLY A 74 6.40 -23.84 -8.00
CA GLY A 74 7.54 -24.67 -7.59
C GLY A 74 8.89 -24.08 -8.00
N MET A 75 8.96 -22.78 -8.23
CA MET A 75 10.17 -22.08 -8.66
C MET A 75 10.88 -21.36 -7.51
N PRO A 76 12.20 -21.55 -7.32
CA PRO A 76 12.99 -20.75 -6.39
C PRO A 76 12.96 -19.26 -6.77
N THR A 77 13.03 -18.37 -5.76
CA THR A 77 12.98 -16.92 -5.96
C THR A 77 14.00 -16.42 -6.99
N LYS A 78 15.22 -16.97 -6.99
CA LYS A 78 16.28 -16.59 -7.93
C LYS A 78 15.93 -16.91 -9.37
N LYS A 79 15.32 -18.07 -9.63
CA LYS A 79 14.85 -18.45 -10.97
C LYS A 79 13.69 -17.55 -11.41
N LEU A 80 12.76 -17.29 -10.51
CA LEU A 80 11.61 -16.44 -10.75
C LEU A 80 12.03 -14.99 -11.09
N ASP A 81 13.00 -14.45 -10.35
CA ASP A 81 13.57 -13.13 -10.61
C ASP A 81 14.17 -13.04 -12.02
N ALA A 82 14.96 -14.05 -12.44
CA ALA A 82 15.57 -14.08 -13.77
C ALA A 82 14.52 -14.04 -14.90
N VAL A 83 13.36 -14.67 -14.70
CA VAL A 83 12.25 -14.62 -15.67
C VAL A 83 11.57 -13.25 -15.63
N ILE A 84 11.18 -12.76 -14.46
CA ILE A 84 10.40 -11.52 -14.31
C ILE A 84 11.19 -10.29 -14.81
N TYR A 85 12.53 -10.28 -14.61
CA TYR A 85 13.38 -9.17 -15.06
C TYR A 85 14.00 -9.37 -16.45
N TYR A 86 13.43 -10.29 -17.24
CA TYR A 86 13.82 -10.49 -18.65
C TYR A 86 15.30 -10.90 -18.84
N GLU A 87 15.85 -11.67 -17.90
CA GLU A 87 17.21 -12.23 -18.03
C GLU A 87 17.22 -13.58 -18.72
N LYS A 88 16.17 -14.41 -18.50
CA LYS A 88 16.04 -15.77 -19.04
C LYS A 88 14.64 -16.06 -19.53
N TYR A 89 14.53 -16.92 -20.54
CA TYR A 89 13.28 -17.51 -20.96
C TYR A 89 12.88 -18.63 -20.02
N VAL A 90 11.58 -18.83 -19.85
CA VAL A 90 11.02 -20.00 -19.17
C VAL A 90 10.18 -20.81 -20.13
N VAL A 91 10.38 -22.12 -20.15
CA VAL A 91 9.60 -23.04 -20.97
C VAL A 91 8.22 -23.21 -20.33
N ILE A 92 7.18 -22.78 -21.06
CA ILE A 92 5.79 -22.93 -20.68
C ILE A 92 5.27 -24.29 -21.15
N GLN A 93 5.58 -24.63 -22.39
CA GLN A 93 5.20 -25.87 -23.04
C GLN A 93 6.39 -26.41 -23.85
N PRO A 94 6.92 -27.59 -23.48
CA PRO A 94 8.07 -28.17 -24.15
C PRO A 94 7.75 -28.71 -25.56
N GLY A 95 6.51 -29.11 -25.85
CA GLY A 95 6.08 -29.58 -27.15
C GLY A 95 6.90 -30.75 -27.67
N VAL A 96 7.41 -30.61 -28.87
CA VAL A 96 8.28 -31.63 -29.53
C VAL A 96 9.64 -31.78 -28.85
N MET A 97 10.04 -30.84 -28.03
CA MET A 97 11.30 -30.82 -27.28
C MET A 97 11.19 -31.51 -25.92
N GLU A 98 10.05 -32.11 -25.59
CA GLU A 98 9.89 -32.83 -24.33
C GLU A 98 10.92 -33.95 -24.20
N GLY A 99 11.75 -33.89 -23.19
CA GLY A 99 12.84 -34.84 -22.98
C GLY A 99 12.33 -36.26 -22.87
N LYS A 100 12.86 -37.14 -23.72
CA LYS A 100 12.62 -38.58 -23.64
C LYS A 100 13.64 -39.20 -22.72
N THR A 101 13.21 -39.96 -21.74
CA THR A 101 14.09 -40.85 -20.98
C THR A 101 14.42 -42.06 -21.82
N ASP A 102 15.71 -42.38 -21.92
CA ASP A 102 16.16 -43.63 -22.56
C ASP A 102 15.75 -44.84 -21.70
N ALA A 103 15.85 -46.02 -22.32
CA ALA A 103 15.57 -47.30 -21.67
C ALA A 103 16.36 -47.51 -20.36
N ASP A 104 17.48 -46.81 -20.17
CA ASP A 104 18.33 -46.83 -18.99
C ASP A 104 17.99 -45.73 -17.96
N GLY A 105 16.91 -44.97 -18.20
CA GLY A 105 16.49 -43.89 -17.28
C GLY A 105 17.34 -42.61 -17.33
N LEU A 106 18.23 -42.47 -18.32
CA LEU A 106 19.01 -41.27 -18.59
C LEU A 106 18.23 -40.32 -19.48
N GLU A 107 18.15 -39.04 -19.09
CA GLU A 107 17.49 -38.00 -19.85
C GLU A 107 18.33 -37.69 -21.12
N VAL A 108 17.75 -37.90 -22.28
CA VAL A 108 18.32 -37.48 -23.56
C VAL A 108 17.81 -36.07 -23.87
N ASN A 109 18.75 -35.19 -24.23
CA ASN A 109 18.56 -33.78 -24.59
C ASN A 109 17.11 -33.37 -24.90
N GLY A 110 16.48 -32.68 -23.96
CA GLY A 110 15.15 -32.15 -24.10
C GLY A 110 14.90 -31.02 -23.12
N SER A 111 13.89 -30.22 -23.36
CA SER A 111 13.45 -29.16 -22.46
C SER A 111 12.24 -29.63 -21.65
N HIS A 112 12.24 -29.35 -20.38
CA HIS A 112 11.11 -29.64 -19.49
C HIS A 112 10.33 -28.36 -19.17
N LYS A 113 9.08 -28.51 -18.78
CA LYS A 113 8.28 -27.41 -18.27
C LYS A 113 8.98 -26.74 -17.09
N LEU A 114 9.07 -25.41 -17.08
CA LEU A 114 9.75 -24.55 -16.10
C LEU A 114 11.29 -24.53 -16.21
N ASP A 115 11.87 -25.10 -17.25
CA ASP A 115 13.30 -24.92 -17.51
C ASP A 115 13.60 -23.48 -17.92
N LEU A 116 14.78 -23.02 -17.55
CA LEU A 116 15.26 -21.67 -17.86
C LEU A 116 16.30 -21.73 -18.97
N LEU A 117 16.01 -21.06 -20.07
CA LEU A 117 16.90 -20.95 -21.23
C LEU A 117 17.55 -19.57 -21.26
N SER A 118 18.84 -19.53 -21.55
CA SER A 118 19.52 -18.31 -21.96
C SER A 118 19.04 -17.87 -23.35
N GLU A 119 19.40 -16.67 -23.79
CA GLU A 119 19.06 -16.18 -25.11
C GLU A 119 19.67 -17.04 -26.19
N ASP A 120 20.94 -17.43 -26.05
CA ASP A 120 21.66 -18.26 -26.99
C ASP A 120 21.04 -19.66 -27.11
N GLU A 121 20.68 -20.28 -25.98
CA GLU A 121 19.99 -21.58 -25.96
C GLU A 121 18.60 -21.51 -26.62
N TYR A 122 17.86 -20.42 -26.37
CA TYR A 122 16.54 -20.22 -27.00
C TYR A 122 16.64 -20.07 -28.52
N ILE A 123 17.60 -19.27 -28.98
CA ILE A 123 17.84 -19.07 -30.44
C ILE A 123 18.26 -20.39 -31.08
N ASP A 124 19.20 -21.14 -30.45
CA ASP A 124 19.63 -22.44 -30.96
C ASP A 124 18.47 -23.44 -31.10
N ILE A 125 17.57 -23.46 -30.12
CA ILE A 125 16.37 -24.31 -30.18
C ILE A 125 15.46 -23.90 -31.34
N ILE A 126 15.19 -22.62 -31.51
CA ILE A 126 14.29 -22.11 -32.55
C ILE A 126 14.89 -22.33 -33.94
N ASP A 127 16.19 -22.06 -34.14
CA ASP A 127 16.82 -22.08 -35.47
C ASP A 127 17.22 -23.50 -35.90
N ASN A 128 17.67 -24.34 -34.95
CA ASN A 128 18.29 -25.62 -35.31
C ASN A 128 17.49 -26.85 -34.90
N GLN A 129 16.62 -26.76 -33.90
CA GLN A 129 15.97 -27.95 -33.32
C GLN A 129 14.46 -28.02 -33.59
N ILE A 130 13.82 -26.88 -33.85
CA ILE A 130 12.39 -26.79 -34.15
C ILE A 130 12.17 -26.56 -35.64
N SER A 131 11.20 -27.27 -36.25
CA SER A 131 10.82 -27.04 -37.62
C SER A 131 10.05 -25.72 -37.80
N GLU A 132 10.12 -25.13 -39.03
CA GLU A 132 9.35 -23.93 -39.39
C GLU A 132 7.83 -24.08 -39.18
N ASP A 133 7.34 -25.30 -39.01
CA ASP A 133 5.92 -25.57 -38.72
C ASP A 133 5.48 -25.20 -37.34
N ASN A 134 6.40 -24.97 -36.38
CA ASN A 134 6.04 -24.59 -35.02
C ASN A 134 5.24 -23.26 -34.94
N ASP A 135 5.58 -22.31 -35.80
CA ASP A 135 4.89 -21.02 -35.85
C ASP A 135 3.47 -21.12 -36.45
N ARG A 136 3.22 -22.19 -37.21
CA ARG A 136 1.90 -22.48 -37.82
C ARG A 136 0.96 -23.18 -36.85
N LEU A 137 1.48 -23.79 -35.79
CA LEU A 137 0.66 -24.47 -34.79
C LEU A 137 -0.07 -23.44 -33.92
N GLU A 138 -1.30 -23.75 -33.57
CA GLU A 138 -2.03 -22.95 -32.58
C GLU A 138 -1.39 -23.08 -31.18
N ASP A 139 -1.51 -22.04 -30.34
CA ASP A 139 -0.96 -22.04 -28.97
C ASP A 139 -1.59 -23.13 -28.06
N SER A 140 -2.74 -23.66 -28.46
CA SER A 140 -3.42 -24.77 -27.82
C SER A 140 -2.88 -26.15 -28.20
N ASP A 141 -2.06 -26.26 -29.25
CA ASP A 141 -1.50 -27.53 -29.72
C ASP A 141 -0.42 -28.03 -28.74
N PRO A 142 -0.56 -29.24 -28.16
CA PRO A 142 0.44 -29.79 -27.23
C PRO A 142 1.84 -29.97 -27.82
N LYS A 143 1.96 -30.01 -29.16
CA LYS A 143 3.24 -30.18 -29.87
C LYS A 143 4.01 -28.87 -30.04
N LYS A 144 3.37 -27.74 -29.86
CA LYS A 144 4.02 -26.43 -29.98
C LYS A 144 5.00 -26.20 -28.85
N PHE A 145 6.23 -25.79 -29.20
CA PHE A 145 7.19 -25.31 -28.23
C PHE A 145 6.89 -23.84 -27.89
N ILE A 146 6.71 -23.53 -26.61
CA ILE A 146 6.43 -22.18 -26.14
C ILE A 146 7.36 -21.86 -24.99
N ALA A 147 8.24 -20.86 -25.19
CA ALA A 147 9.04 -20.27 -24.13
C ALA A 147 8.91 -18.74 -24.17
N LYS A 148 8.71 -18.11 -23.04
CA LYS A 148 8.51 -16.66 -22.92
C LYS A 148 9.32 -16.09 -21.77
N MET A 149 9.44 -14.75 -21.75
CA MET A 149 10.07 -13.99 -20.68
C MET A 149 9.05 -13.12 -19.95
N GLY A 150 9.45 -12.65 -18.77
CA GLY A 150 8.73 -11.62 -18.03
C GLY A 150 7.43 -12.09 -17.36
N ALA A 151 6.65 -11.11 -16.95
CA ALA A 151 5.39 -11.37 -16.28
C ALA A 151 4.32 -12.02 -17.18
N GLU A 152 4.45 -11.90 -18.51
CA GLU A 152 3.57 -12.61 -19.48
C GLU A 152 3.71 -14.12 -19.33
N ALA A 153 4.95 -14.61 -19.25
CA ALA A 153 5.21 -16.02 -19.02
C ALA A 153 4.65 -16.51 -17.68
N ILE A 154 4.85 -15.72 -16.61
CA ILE A 154 4.31 -16.04 -15.29
C ILE A 154 2.78 -16.06 -15.30
N TYR A 155 2.15 -15.14 -16.02
CA TYR A 155 0.69 -15.09 -16.14
C TYR A 155 0.13 -16.39 -16.76
N GLU A 156 0.70 -16.84 -17.88
CA GLU A 156 0.29 -18.07 -18.54
C GLU A 156 0.56 -19.32 -17.69
N LEU A 157 1.72 -19.37 -17.04
CA LEU A 157 2.03 -20.46 -16.12
C LEU A 157 1.01 -20.53 -14.96
N LEU A 158 0.63 -19.39 -14.39
CA LEU A 158 -0.35 -19.33 -13.30
C LEU A 158 -1.77 -19.68 -13.74
N GLN A 159 -2.15 -19.35 -14.99
CA GLN A 159 -3.43 -19.77 -15.56
C GLN A 159 -3.53 -21.30 -15.71
N ASN A 160 -2.42 -21.94 -16.04
CA ASN A 160 -2.34 -23.37 -16.30
C ASN A 160 -2.07 -24.23 -15.04
N VAL A 161 -2.12 -23.62 -13.83
CA VAL A 161 -1.97 -24.35 -12.56
C VAL A 161 -3.28 -25.03 -12.19
N ASP A 162 -3.27 -26.35 -12.13
CA ASP A 162 -4.33 -27.11 -11.49
C ASP A 162 -4.09 -27.20 -9.98
N LEU A 163 -4.87 -26.42 -9.22
CA LEU A 163 -4.76 -26.35 -7.76
C LEU A 163 -5.16 -27.66 -7.05
N ASP A 164 -6.07 -28.43 -7.64
CA ASP A 164 -6.55 -29.67 -7.04
C ASP A 164 -5.47 -30.75 -7.17
N SER A 165 -4.93 -30.98 -8.37
CA SER A 165 -3.82 -31.91 -8.61
C SER A 165 -2.59 -31.55 -7.79
N LEU A 166 -2.21 -30.25 -7.77
CA LEU A 166 -1.06 -29.79 -6.99
C LEU A 166 -1.24 -30.00 -5.49
N SER A 167 -2.46 -29.86 -4.96
CA SER A 167 -2.77 -30.12 -3.55
C SER A 167 -2.56 -31.60 -3.21
N TYR A 168 -3.03 -32.53 -4.06
CA TYR A 168 -2.82 -33.96 -3.85
C TYR A 168 -1.34 -34.35 -3.89
N GLU A 169 -0.61 -33.87 -4.89
CA GLU A 169 0.83 -34.11 -5.02
C GLU A 169 1.61 -33.62 -3.78
N LEU A 170 1.32 -32.40 -3.31
CA LEU A 170 2.01 -31.84 -2.14
C LEU A 170 1.66 -32.57 -0.83
N ARG A 171 0.44 -33.08 -0.70
CA ARG A 171 0.03 -33.92 0.45
C ARG A 171 0.77 -35.26 0.43
N ASP A 172 0.87 -35.89 -0.73
CA ASP A 172 1.60 -37.13 -0.88
C ASP A 172 3.08 -36.95 -0.54
N ARG A 173 3.72 -35.91 -1.08
CA ARG A 173 5.12 -35.57 -0.74
C ARG A 173 5.30 -35.26 0.75
N ALA A 174 4.38 -34.54 1.38
CA ALA A 174 4.45 -34.22 2.81
C ALA A 174 4.38 -35.47 3.70
N ASN A 175 3.64 -36.50 3.28
CA ASN A 175 3.50 -37.73 4.01
C ASN A 175 4.65 -38.72 3.74
N ASN A 176 5.02 -38.91 2.49
CA ASN A 176 5.82 -40.04 2.02
C ASN A 176 7.29 -39.71 1.73
N ASP A 177 7.69 -38.43 1.63
CA ASP A 177 9.09 -38.05 1.36
C ASP A 177 10.03 -38.54 2.49
N SER A 178 11.21 -38.98 2.14
CA SER A 178 12.23 -39.43 3.09
C SER A 178 12.92 -38.29 3.86
N SER A 179 12.94 -37.07 3.30
CA SER A 179 13.62 -35.90 3.86
C SER A 179 12.68 -35.00 4.65
N GLN A 180 12.99 -34.78 5.93
CA GLN A 180 12.24 -33.86 6.79
C GLN A 180 12.22 -32.40 6.26
N GLN A 181 13.28 -31.97 5.60
CA GLN A 181 13.36 -30.65 5.00
C GLN A 181 12.36 -30.52 3.83
N ARG A 182 12.30 -31.51 2.94
CA ARG A 182 11.35 -31.53 1.81
C ARG A 182 9.92 -31.61 2.29
N LYS A 183 9.62 -32.41 3.34
CA LYS A 183 8.28 -32.43 3.97
C LYS A 183 7.86 -31.06 4.47
N THR A 184 8.76 -30.36 5.16
CA THR A 184 8.49 -29.01 5.69
C THR A 184 8.25 -28.00 4.55
N GLU A 185 9.00 -28.10 3.47
CA GLU A 185 8.82 -27.27 2.29
C GLU A 185 7.49 -27.57 1.57
N ALA A 186 7.16 -28.84 1.41
CA ALA A 186 5.86 -29.28 0.86
C ALA A 186 4.67 -28.73 1.66
N LEU A 187 4.75 -28.78 2.99
CA LEU A 187 3.73 -28.22 3.88
C LEU A 187 3.59 -26.70 3.73
N LYS A 188 4.69 -25.96 3.60
CA LYS A 188 4.65 -24.51 3.36
C LYS A 188 4.00 -24.17 2.02
N ARG A 189 4.33 -24.92 0.97
CA ARG A 189 3.69 -24.78 -0.35
C ARG A 189 2.22 -25.12 -0.30
N LEU A 190 1.87 -26.26 0.35
CA LEU A 190 0.49 -26.72 0.52
C LEU A 190 -0.38 -25.65 1.18
N ASN A 191 0.12 -24.97 2.20
CA ASN A 191 -0.63 -23.91 2.88
C ASN A 191 -1.03 -22.77 1.92
N VAL A 192 -0.17 -22.39 0.98
CA VAL A 192 -0.48 -21.38 -0.03
C VAL A 192 -1.49 -21.92 -1.05
N VAL A 193 -1.31 -23.15 -1.52
CA VAL A 193 -2.19 -23.79 -2.49
C VAL A 193 -3.61 -23.95 -1.92
N GLU A 194 -3.74 -24.43 -0.67
CA GLU A 194 -5.03 -24.56 0.01
C GLU A 194 -5.74 -23.22 0.21
N GLY A 195 -4.98 -22.13 0.44
CA GLY A 195 -5.54 -20.79 0.50
C GLY A 195 -6.22 -20.38 -0.82
N PHE A 196 -5.60 -20.66 -1.95
CA PHE A 196 -6.20 -20.41 -3.27
C PHE A 196 -7.33 -21.38 -3.58
N ARG A 197 -7.18 -22.65 -3.20
CA ARG A 197 -8.23 -23.68 -3.38
C ARG A 197 -9.49 -23.34 -2.59
N ALA A 198 -9.36 -22.94 -1.32
CA ALA A 198 -10.46 -22.52 -0.47
C ALA A 198 -11.19 -21.28 -0.99
N SER A 199 -10.48 -20.39 -1.72
CA SER A 199 -11.03 -19.19 -2.34
C SER A 199 -11.35 -19.36 -3.83
N LYS A 200 -11.43 -20.59 -4.34
CA LYS A 200 -11.73 -20.89 -5.73
C LYS A 200 -13.04 -20.20 -6.17
N GLY A 201 -12.97 -19.45 -7.27
CA GLY A 201 -14.08 -18.63 -7.75
C GLY A 201 -14.06 -17.16 -7.28
N ILE A 202 -13.42 -16.88 -6.14
CA ILE A 202 -13.23 -15.50 -5.63
C ILE A 202 -11.85 -14.96 -6.00
N ASN A 203 -10.82 -15.79 -5.86
CA ASN A 203 -9.44 -15.45 -6.18
C ASN A 203 -8.87 -16.42 -7.21
N LYS A 204 -8.11 -15.86 -8.16
CA LYS A 204 -7.41 -16.62 -9.18
C LYS A 204 -5.91 -16.39 -9.07
N PRO A 205 -5.06 -17.43 -9.23
CA PRO A 205 -3.61 -17.29 -9.16
C PRO A 205 -3.03 -16.25 -10.12
N GLU A 206 -3.54 -16.17 -11.34
CA GLU A 206 -3.09 -15.24 -12.36
C GLU A 206 -3.31 -13.76 -12.01
N TRP A 207 -4.16 -13.44 -11.01
CA TRP A 207 -4.38 -12.06 -10.54
C TRP A 207 -3.20 -11.50 -9.74
N MET A 208 -2.21 -12.31 -9.41
CA MET A 208 -0.92 -11.83 -8.87
C MET A 208 -0.07 -11.11 -9.94
N VAL A 209 -0.46 -11.20 -11.20
CA VAL A 209 0.09 -10.44 -12.32
C VAL A 209 -0.91 -9.38 -12.74
N MET A 210 -0.48 -8.13 -12.76
CA MET A 210 -1.35 -6.98 -12.99
C MET A 210 -1.32 -6.55 -14.45
N LYS A 211 -2.49 -6.27 -15.02
CA LYS A 211 -2.68 -5.60 -16.31
C LYS A 211 -3.10 -4.15 -16.14
N ILE A 212 -3.64 -3.82 -14.96
CA ILE A 212 -4.16 -2.50 -14.62
C ILE A 212 -3.62 -2.11 -13.24
N ILE A 213 -3.10 -0.88 -13.12
CA ILE A 213 -2.63 -0.32 -11.85
C ILE A 213 -3.65 0.71 -11.35
N PRO A 214 -4.16 0.58 -10.13
CA PRO A 214 -5.02 1.59 -9.53
C PRO A 214 -4.23 2.85 -9.19
N VAL A 215 -4.81 4.01 -9.46
CA VAL A 215 -4.26 5.32 -9.10
C VAL A 215 -5.05 5.87 -7.92
N THR A 216 -4.36 6.14 -6.83
CA THR A 216 -4.98 6.69 -5.62
C THR A 216 -5.57 8.08 -5.87
N PRO A 217 -6.64 8.49 -5.15
CA PRO A 217 -7.24 9.80 -5.27
C PRO A 217 -6.22 10.94 -5.09
N PRO A 218 -6.35 12.06 -5.82
CA PRO A 218 -5.40 13.18 -5.77
C PRO A 218 -5.23 13.81 -4.39
N GLU A 219 -6.29 13.90 -3.61
CA GLU A 219 -6.25 14.49 -2.27
C GLU A 219 -5.44 13.65 -1.26
N LEU A 220 -5.20 12.35 -1.54
CA LEU A 220 -4.33 11.49 -0.73
C LEU A 220 -2.84 11.63 -1.08
N ARG A 221 -2.52 12.30 -2.20
CA ARG A 221 -1.18 12.60 -2.69
C ARG A 221 -1.09 14.04 -3.19
N PRO A 222 -1.34 15.02 -2.31
CA PRO A 222 -1.57 16.39 -2.72
C PRO A 222 -0.33 17.05 -3.32
N LEU A 223 -0.61 18.04 -4.17
CA LEU A 223 0.36 19.00 -4.69
C LEU A 223 0.10 20.33 -3.97
N VAL A 224 1.01 20.73 -3.10
CA VAL A 224 0.85 21.90 -2.25
C VAL A 224 1.76 23.03 -2.75
N PRO A 225 1.22 24.20 -3.10
CA PRO A 225 2.05 25.37 -3.45
C PRO A 225 2.78 25.87 -2.19
N LEU A 226 4.07 26.16 -2.35
CA LEU A 226 4.93 26.80 -1.37
C LEU A 226 5.17 28.24 -1.74
N ASP A 227 5.61 29.04 -0.79
CA ASP A 227 6.05 30.41 -1.05
C ASP A 227 7.19 30.42 -2.09
N GLY A 228 7.16 31.38 -3.02
CA GLY A 228 8.13 31.47 -4.11
C GLY A 228 7.83 30.63 -5.35
N GLY A 229 6.57 30.20 -5.55
CA GLY A 229 6.13 29.51 -6.78
C GLY A 229 6.58 28.05 -6.91
N ARG A 230 7.14 27.48 -5.86
CA ARG A 230 7.51 26.05 -5.79
C ARG A 230 6.34 25.20 -5.31
N PHE A 231 6.33 23.93 -5.71
CA PHE A 231 5.33 22.98 -5.26
C PHE A 231 5.99 21.87 -4.42
N ALA A 232 5.41 21.58 -3.27
CA ALA A 232 5.70 20.35 -2.55
C ALA A 232 4.74 19.25 -3.04
N THR A 233 5.29 18.11 -3.38
CA THR A 233 4.53 16.98 -3.88
C THR A 233 4.83 15.71 -3.09
N SER A 234 3.85 14.81 -3.02
CA SER A 234 4.08 13.47 -2.48
C SER A 234 5.02 12.68 -3.39
N ASP A 235 5.89 11.86 -2.80
CA ASP A 235 6.79 10.96 -3.53
C ASP A 235 6.01 10.00 -4.47
N LEU A 236 4.75 9.67 -4.12
CA LEU A 236 3.87 8.83 -4.95
C LEU A 236 3.60 9.45 -6.34
N ASN A 237 3.51 10.76 -6.44
CA ASN A 237 3.29 11.41 -7.74
C ASN A 237 4.48 11.19 -8.68
N ASP A 238 5.69 11.21 -8.17
CA ASP A 238 6.91 10.93 -8.94
C ASP A 238 6.96 9.46 -9.38
N LEU A 239 6.60 8.53 -8.49
CA LEU A 239 6.55 7.10 -8.81
C LEU A 239 5.48 6.79 -9.86
N TYR A 240 4.27 7.34 -9.74
CA TYR A 240 3.23 7.22 -10.77
C TYR A 240 3.67 7.82 -12.10
N ARG A 241 4.29 9.00 -12.08
CA ARG A 241 4.81 9.66 -13.29
C ARG A 241 5.81 8.77 -14.02
N ARG A 242 6.74 8.12 -13.31
CA ARG A 242 7.70 7.17 -13.88
C ARG A 242 7.01 5.99 -14.57
N VAL A 243 6.01 5.41 -13.92
CA VAL A 243 5.22 4.31 -14.53
C VAL A 243 4.55 4.78 -15.81
N ILE A 244 3.87 5.92 -15.82
CA ILE A 244 3.17 6.45 -16.99
C ILE A 244 4.14 6.73 -18.14
N ILE A 245 5.29 7.35 -17.85
CA ILE A 245 6.31 7.67 -18.89
C ILE A 245 6.84 6.39 -19.52
N ARG A 246 7.18 5.37 -18.71
CA ARG A 246 7.67 4.08 -19.21
C ARG A 246 6.61 3.34 -20.03
N ASN A 247 5.39 3.31 -19.53
CA ASN A 247 4.27 2.67 -20.23
C ASN A 247 4.00 3.34 -21.59
N ASN A 248 3.95 4.67 -21.65
CA ASN A 248 3.74 5.41 -22.90
C ASN A 248 4.91 5.23 -23.88
N ARG A 249 6.14 5.18 -23.39
CA ARG A 249 7.31 4.91 -24.22
C ARG A 249 7.26 3.50 -24.80
N LEU A 250 6.95 2.50 -23.98
CA LEU A 250 6.78 1.12 -24.44
C LEU A 250 5.67 1.02 -25.50
N LYS A 251 4.53 1.68 -25.31
CA LYS A 251 3.44 1.72 -26.26
C LYS A 251 3.91 2.20 -27.64
N ARG A 252 4.65 3.32 -27.68
CA ARG A 252 5.21 3.86 -28.93
C ARG A 252 6.20 2.89 -29.59
N LEU A 253 7.07 2.24 -28.79
CA LEU A 253 8.04 1.28 -29.31
C LEU A 253 7.36 0.04 -29.93
N VAL A 254 6.27 -0.42 -29.32
CA VAL A 254 5.46 -1.51 -29.89
C VAL A 254 4.77 -1.07 -31.19
N GLU A 255 4.21 0.15 -31.25
CA GLU A 255 3.56 0.70 -32.45
C GLU A 255 4.52 0.80 -33.64
N ILE A 256 5.77 1.18 -33.41
CA ILE A 256 6.81 1.27 -34.47
C ILE A 256 7.54 -0.04 -34.73
N LYS A 257 7.13 -1.14 -34.09
CA LYS A 257 7.76 -2.48 -34.19
C LYS A 257 9.29 -2.43 -33.98
N ALA A 258 9.71 -1.78 -32.89
CA ALA A 258 11.11 -1.67 -32.51
C ALA A 258 11.77 -3.06 -32.31
N PRO A 259 13.11 -3.20 -32.45
CA PRO A 259 13.83 -4.45 -32.20
C PRO A 259 13.53 -5.02 -30.81
N GLU A 260 13.46 -6.36 -30.75
CA GLU A 260 13.05 -7.05 -29.52
C GLU A 260 13.95 -6.75 -28.30
N VAL A 261 15.25 -6.57 -28.54
CA VAL A 261 16.21 -6.20 -27.48
C VAL A 261 15.81 -4.89 -26.80
N ILE A 262 15.35 -3.89 -27.57
CA ILE A 262 14.90 -2.60 -27.07
C ILE A 262 13.58 -2.76 -26.31
N LEU A 263 12.63 -3.52 -26.89
CA LEU A 263 11.34 -3.80 -26.28
C LEU A 263 11.51 -4.50 -24.93
N ARG A 264 12.35 -5.52 -24.87
CA ARG A 264 12.67 -6.29 -23.67
C ARG A 264 13.25 -5.39 -22.55
N ASN A 265 14.17 -4.51 -22.89
CA ASN A 265 14.74 -3.57 -21.92
C ASN A 265 13.68 -2.58 -21.38
N GLU A 266 12.81 -2.05 -22.24
CA GLU A 266 11.73 -1.15 -21.79
C GLU A 266 10.66 -1.90 -20.98
N LYS A 267 10.33 -3.14 -21.31
CA LYS A 267 9.46 -4.02 -20.53
C LYS A 267 10.05 -4.25 -19.12
N ARG A 268 11.36 -4.52 -19.03
CA ARG A 268 12.07 -4.64 -17.75
C ARG A 268 12.02 -3.36 -16.95
N MET A 269 12.26 -2.19 -17.57
CA MET A 269 12.19 -0.91 -16.90
C MET A 269 10.79 -0.55 -16.43
N LEU A 270 9.74 -0.99 -17.16
CA LEU A 270 8.35 -0.84 -16.72
C LEU A 270 8.07 -1.69 -15.47
N GLN A 271 8.51 -2.95 -15.46
CA GLN A 271 8.43 -3.82 -14.28
C GLN A 271 9.11 -3.18 -13.07
N GLU A 272 10.32 -2.64 -13.25
CA GLU A 272 11.05 -1.97 -12.18
C GLU A 272 10.37 -0.69 -11.68
N ALA A 273 9.74 0.08 -12.56
CA ALA A 273 9.00 1.28 -12.18
C ALA A 273 7.77 0.95 -11.32
N VAL A 274 7.05 -0.12 -11.69
CA VAL A 274 5.91 -0.62 -10.91
C VAL A 274 6.35 -1.19 -9.57
N ASP A 275 7.45 -1.93 -9.53
CA ASP A 275 8.02 -2.44 -8.28
C ASP A 275 8.36 -1.30 -7.30
N SER A 276 8.94 -0.22 -7.82
CA SER A 276 9.26 0.95 -7.01
C SER A 276 8.03 1.67 -6.47
N LEU A 277 6.93 1.68 -7.22
CA LEU A 277 5.65 2.25 -6.78
C LEU A 277 5.07 1.45 -5.60
N PHE A 278 5.09 0.14 -5.67
CA PHE A 278 4.50 -0.72 -4.64
C PHE A 278 5.44 -0.92 -3.44
N ASP A 279 6.71 -1.22 -3.65
CA ASP A 279 7.70 -1.42 -2.57
C ASP A 279 9.13 -1.07 -3.01
N ASN A 280 9.48 0.20 -2.88
CA ASN A 280 10.80 0.70 -3.27
C ASN A 280 11.93 0.13 -2.41
N SER A 281 11.66 -0.27 -1.18
CA SER A 281 12.68 -0.78 -0.25
C SER A 281 13.14 -2.21 -0.54
N ARG A 282 12.38 -2.98 -1.33
CA ARG A 282 12.70 -4.37 -1.68
C ARG A 282 13.59 -4.52 -2.91
N LYS A 283 13.84 -3.44 -3.64
CA LYS A 283 14.76 -3.44 -4.77
C LYS A 283 16.21 -3.38 -4.31
N SER A 284 17.11 -3.98 -5.07
CA SER A 284 18.56 -3.87 -4.87
C SER A 284 19.05 -2.41 -5.02
N SER A 285 18.45 -1.67 -5.95
CA SER A 285 18.69 -0.24 -6.13
C SER A 285 17.39 0.54 -5.99
N ALA A 286 17.12 1.07 -4.79
CA ALA A 286 15.94 1.89 -4.55
C ALA A 286 15.98 3.19 -5.36
N VAL A 287 14.85 3.60 -5.90
CA VAL A 287 14.70 4.89 -6.58
C VAL A 287 14.84 6.01 -5.57
N LYS A 288 15.70 6.97 -5.87
CA LYS A 288 16.02 8.11 -5.01
C LYS A 288 15.57 9.43 -5.62
N SER A 289 15.36 10.42 -4.77
CA SER A 289 15.18 11.82 -5.15
C SER A 289 16.53 12.46 -5.56
N GLU A 290 16.49 13.67 -6.07
CA GLU A 290 17.69 14.48 -6.38
C GLU A 290 18.61 14.65 -5.15
N SER A 291 18.03 14.67 -3.94
CA SER A 291 18.77 14.75 -2.68
C SER A 291 19.26 13.39 -2.16
N ASN A 292 19.34 12.35 -2.99
CA ASN A 292 19.77 10.99 -2.63
C ASN A 292 18.90 10.27 -1.59
N ARG A 293 17.74 10.81 -1.21
CA ARG A 293 16.78 10.18 -0.32
C ARG A 293 15.93 9.17 -1.08
N PRO A 294 15.75 7.92 -0.59
CA PRO A 294 14.84 6.96 -1.22
C PRO A 294 13.41 7.50 -1.21
N LEU A 295 12.71 7.34 -2.32
CA LEU A 295 11.30 7.73 -2.43
C LEU A 295 10.41 6.78 -1.63
N LYS A 296 9.41 7.36 -0.96
CA LYS A 296 8.45 6.62 -0.12
C LYS A 296 7.38 5.97 -0.99
N SER A 297 7.41 4.64 -1.06
CA SER A 297 6.44 3.83 -1.81
C SER A 297 5.12 3.62 -1.07
N LEU A 298 4.14 2.95 -1.72
CA LEU A 298 2.87 2.57 -1.10
C LEU A 298 3.07 1.69 0.14
N SER A 299 3.95 0.67 0.06
CA SER A 299 4.31 -0.16 1.21
C SER A 299 4.89 0.65 2.37
N ASP A 300 5.78 1.59 2.07
CA ASP A 300 6.44 2.42 3.09
C ASP A 300 5.46 3.36 3.79
N SER A 301 4.34 3.68 3.15
CA SER A 301 3.26 4.44 3.77
C SER A 301 2.47 3.65 4.82
N LEU A 302 2.53 2.32 4.77
CA LEU A 302 1.80 1.41 5.67
C LEU A 302 2.68 0.86 6.79
N LYS A 303 3.93 0.50 6.47
CA LYS A 303 4.87 -0.18 7.39
C LYS A 303 5.72 0.79 8.22
N GLY A 304 6.31 0.27 9.30
CA GLY A 304 7.22 1.01 10.16
C GLY A 304 6.54 1.91 11.20
N LYS A 305 7.35 2.63 11.98
CA LYS A 305 6.89 3.50 13.09
C LYS A 305 6.03 4.68 12.59
N GLN A 306 6.36 5.20 11.40
CA GLN A 306 5.66 6.33 10.76
C GLN A 306 4.63 5.87 9.73
N GLY A 307 4.40 4.56 9.63
CA GLY A 307 3.38 3.99 8.76
C GLY A 307 1.96 4.18 9.33
N ARG A 308 0.98 4.00 8.46
CA ARG A 308 -0.44 4.21 8.79
C ARG A 308 -0.90 3.36 9.97
N PHE A 309 -0.46 2.11 10.05
CA PHE A 309 -0.87 1.21 11.14
C PHE A 309 -0.39 1.71 12.50
N ARG A 310 0.89 2.00 12.66
CA ARG A 310 1.46 2.38 13.97
C ARG A 310 1.20 3.84 14.33
N GLN A 311 1.12 4.74 13.37
CA GLN A 311 1.01 6.18 13.63
C GLN A 311 -0.44 6.67 13.74
N ASN A 312 -1.38 6.08 13.00
CA ASN A 312 -2.74 6.60 12.87
C ASN A 312 -3.85 5.62 13.25
N LEU A 313 -3.60 4.29 13.24
CA LEU A 313 -4.62 3.28 13.52
C LEU A 313 -4.49 2.68 14.91
N LEU A 314 -3.30 2.24 15.32
CA LEU A 314 -3.05 1.72 16.68
C LEU A 314 -3.06 2.79 17.74
N GLY A 315 -2.82 4.04 17.38
CA GLY A 315 -2.89 5.19 18.25
C GLY A 315 -3.19 6.44 17.43
N LYS A 316 -3.96 7.36 18.01
CA LYS A 316 -4.35 8.62 17.37
C LYS A 316 -4.08 9.78 18.33
N ARG A 317 -3.85 10.97 17.76
CA ARG A 317 -3.93 12.20 18.54
C ARG A 317 -5.39 12.45 18.91
N VAL A 318 -5.64 12.79 20.14
CA VAL A 318 -6.99 13.02 20.66
C VAL A 318 -7.13 14.46 21.16
N ASP A 319 -8.34 15.00 21.03
CA ASP A 319 -8.70 16.29 21.60
C ASP A 319 -8.84 16.18 23.12
N TYR A 320 -8.94 17.31 23.81
CA TYR A 320 -9.06 17.38 25.26
C TYR A 320 -7.91 16.71 26.00
N SER A 321 -6.71 16.85 25.47
CA SER A 321 -5.46 16.37 26.05
C SER A 321 -4.44 17.49 26.10
N ALA A 322 -3.49 17.39 27.02
CA ALA A 322 -2.45 18.39 27.20
C ALA A 322 -1.13 17.73 27.63
N ARG A 323 -0.04 18.45 27.53
CA ARG A 323 1.29 18.01 27.94
C ARG A 323 2.03 19.18 28.60
N SER A 324 2.67 18.90 29.74
CA SER A 324 3.52 19.86 30.42
C SER A 324 4.62 19.15 31.21
N VAL A 325 5.53 19.92 31.79
CA VAL A 325 6.49 19.40 32.77
C VAL A 325 5.81 19.04 34.07
N ILE A 326 6.35 18.10 34.83
CA ILE A 326 5.92 17.69 36.14
C ILE A 326 6.85 18.29 37.19
N VAL A 327 6.27 18.74 38.29
CA VAL A 327 7.00 19.24 39.47
C VAL A 327 6.40 18.66 40.72
N VAL A 328 7.17 18.69 41.81
CA VAL A 328 6.71 18.21 43.11
C VAL A 328 5.78 19.25 43.76
N GLY A 329 4.64 18.78 44.27
CA GLY A 329 3.67 19.56 45.02
C GLY A 329 3.49 18.97 46.43
N PRO A 330 4.27 19.40 47.43
CA PRO A 330 4.24 18.78 48.77
C PRO A 330 2.93 18.96 49.53
N GLU A 331 2.12 19.93 49.14
CA GLU A 331 0.81 20.21 49.75
C GLU A 331 -0.34 19.32 49.23
N LEU A 332 -0.08 18.53 48.17
CA LEU A 332 -1.08 17.67 47.59
C LEU A 332 -1.18 16.34 48.31
N LYS A 333 -2.37 15.77 48.39
CA LYS A 333 -2.56 14.38 48.83
C LYS A 333 -2.09 13.41 47.73
N MET A 334 -1.81 12.16 48.10
CA MET A 334 -1.27 11.16 47.20
C MET A 334 -2.14 10.89 45.95
N GLY A 335 -3.46 11.00 46.08
CA GLY A 335 -4.41 10.83 44.96
C GLY A 335 -4.78 12.14 44.26
N GLU A 336 -4.13 13.25 44.57
CA GLU A 336 -4.41 14.56 44.01
C GLU A 336 -3.29 15.01 43.07
N CYS A 337 -3.65 15.77 42.03
CA CYS A 337 -2.68 16.45 41.19
C CYS A 337 -3.03 17.94 41.05
N GLY A 338 -2.01 18.78 40.96
CA GLY A 338 -2.17 20.19 40.64
C GLY A 338 -2.18 20.38 39.12
N LEU A 339 -3.29 20.90 38.61
CA LEU A 339 -3.45 21.10 37.16
C LEU A 339 -3.51 22.60 36.86
N PRO A 340 -2.66 23.11 35.92
CA PRO A 340 -2.71 24.51 35.53
C PRO A 340 -4.08 24.91 34.98
N LYS A 341 -4.57 26.07 35.36
CA LYS A 341 -5.89 26.60 34.95
C LYS A 341 -6.12 26.50 33.45
N LEU A 342 -5.13 26.84 32.63
CA LEU A 342 -5.25 26.85 31.17
C LEU A 342 -5.39 25.45 30.61
N MET A 343 -4.68 24.47 31.20
CA MET A 343 -4.80 23.06 30.80
C MET A 343 -6.16 22.51 31.23
N ALA A 344 -6.59 22.81 32.45
CA ALA A 344 -7.88 22.37 32.96
C ALA A 344 -9.04 22.91 32.09
N ALA A 345 -9.00 24.16 31.67
CA ALA A 345 -10.00 24.73 30.76
C ALA A 345 -10.11 23.99 29.42
N GLU A 346 -8.99 23.54 28.84
CA GLU A 346 -9.00 22.79 27.62
C GLU A 346 -9.49 21.35 27.80
N LEU A 347 -9.04 20.67 28.87
CA LEU A 347 -9.44 19.30 29.19
C LEU A 347 -10.95 19.17 29.46
N TYR A 348 -11.50 20.11 30.26
CA TYR A 348 -12.90 20.10 30.64
C TYR A 348 -13.81 20.96 29.75
N LYS A 349 -13.33 21.39 28.60
CA LYS A 349 -14.07 22.24 27.66
C LYS A 349 -15.48 21.74 27.32
N PRO A 350 -15.73 20.45 27.07
CA PRO A 350 -17.10 19.96 26.80
C PRO A 350 -18.03 20.13 28.01
N PHE A 351 -17.53 19.88 29.20
CA PHE A 351 -18.31 20.01 30.44
C PHE A 351 -18.63 21.47 30.77
N ILE A 352 -17.69 22.38 30.53
CA ILE A 352 -17.88 23.81 30.70
C ILE A 352 -18.94 24.31 29.73
N ILE A 353 -18.87 23.92 28.47
CA ILE A 353 -19.86 24.28 27.43
C ILE A 353 -21.25 23.81 27.84
N ARG A 354 -21.38 22.57 28.33
CA ARG A 354 -22.64 22.01 28.81
C ARG A 354 -23.20 22.84 29.97
N LYS A 355 -22.36 23.15 30.96
CA LYS A 355 -22.78 23.94 32.16
C LYS A 355 -23.15 25.38 31.81
N LEU A 356 -22.47 26.01 30.84
CA LEU A 356 -22.84 27.35 30.36
C LEU A 356 -24.24 27.38 29.72
N ILE A 357 -24.61 26.32 29.00
CA ILE A 357 -25.92 26.18 28.37
C ILE A 357 -26.99 25.85 29.45
N GLU A 358 -26.70 24.89 30.35
CA GLU A 358 -27.61 24.50 31.44
C GLU A 358 -27.95 25.68 32.37
N ARG A 359 -26.99 26.54 32.65
CA ARG A 359 -27.20 27.77 33.48
C ARG A 359 -27.86 28.92 32.70
N GLY A 360 -28.15 28.74 31.43
CA GLY A 360 -28.80 29.77 30.60
C GLY A 360 -27.91 30.98 30.24
N ILE A 361 -26.60 30.92 30.54
CA ILE A 361 -25.64 32.01 30.24
C ILE A 361 -25.52 32.20 28.74
N VAL A 362 -25.59 31.10 27.98
CA VAL A 362 -25.57 31.10 26.53
C VAL A 362 -26.64 30.17 25.95
N LYS A 363 -27.16 30.53 24.79
CA LYS A 363 -28.19 29.73 24.10
C LYS A 363 -27.62 28.74 23.06
N THR A 364 -26.37 28.93 22.59
CA THR A 364 -25.80 28.12 21.51
C THR A 364 -24.40 27.62 21.88
N VAL A 365 -24.04 26.42 21.38
CA VAL A 365 -22.71 25.84 21.51
C VAL A 365 -21.62 26.75 20.93
N LYS A 366 -21.92 27.45 19.81
CA LYS A 366 -21.00 28.37 19.15
C LYS A 366 -20.63 29.56 20.07
N SER A 367 -21.61 30.12 20.77
CA SER A 367 -21.39 31.20 21.76
C SER A 367 -20.62 30.69 22.97
N ALA A 368 -20.96 29.50 23.49
CA ALA A 368 -20.23 28.87 24.58
C ALA A 368 -18.75 28.65 24.25
N LYS A 369 -18.43 28.11 23.05
CA LYS A 369 -17.05 27.97 22.60
C LYS A 369 -16.29 29.29 22.61
N LYS A 370 -16.89 30.37 22.10
CA LYS A 370 -16.27 31.69 22.11
C LYS A 370 -15.93 32.19 23.50
N ILE A 371 -16.81 31.97 24.49
CA ILE A 371 -16.57 32.34 25.89
C ILE A 371 -15.39 31.56 26.45
N VAL A 372 -15.35 30.24 26.22
CA VAL A 372 -14.22 29.40 26.66
C VAL A 372 -12.90 29.81 25.98
N ASP A 373 -12.93 30.07 24.66
CA ASP A 373 -11.73 30.49 23.94
C ASP A 373 -11.21 31.86 24.35
N ARG A 374 -12.12 32.79 24.77
CA ARG A 374 -11.79 34.09 25.33
C ARG A 374 -11.38 34.06 26.79
N ARG A 375 -11.57 32.94 27.49
CA ARG A 375 -11.21 32.74 28.89
C ARG A 375 -11.91 33.75 29.84
N GLU A 376 -13.19 33.96 29.62
CA GLU A 376 -13.98 34.90 30.45
C GLU A 376 -14.02 34.43 31.93
N PRO A 377 -14.09 35.35 32.89
CA PRO A 377 -14.01 35.03 34.33
C PRO A 377 -15.01 33.97 34.82
N VAL A 378 -16.22 33.98 34.24
CA VAL A 378 -17.28 33.01 34.56
C VAL A 378 -16.87 31.55 34.41
N ILE A 379 -15.87 31.28 33.59
CA ILE A 379 -15.41 29.90 33.32
C ILE A 379 -14.75 29.30 34.56
N TRP A 380 -14.03 30.06 35.33
CA TRP A 380 -13.20 29.55 36.45
C TRP A 380 -14.06 28.94 37.55
N ASP A 381 -15.18 29.59 37.93
CA ASP A 381 -16.10 29.05 38.90
C ASP A 381 -16.79 27.77 38.43
N ILE A 382 -17.13 27.73 37.17
CA ILE A 382 -17.72 26.52 36.55
C ILE A 382 -16.69 25.41 36.52
N LEU A 383 -15.45 25.72 36.13
CA LEU A 383 -14.34 24.76 36.01
C LEU A 383 -14.04 24.14 37.39
N GLU A 384 -13.93 24.93 38.45
CA GLU A 384 -13.68 24.43 39.80
C GLU A 384 -14.75 23.42 40.23
N ASN A 385 -16.01 23.74 39.97
CA ASN A 385 -17.11 22.83 40.29
C ASN A 385 -17.11 21.57 39.45
N VAL A 386 -16.79 21.68 38.18
CA VAL A 386 -16.73 20.52 37.25
C VAL A 386 -15.57 19.60 37.59
N MET A 387 -14.44 20.12 38.02
CA MET A 387 -13.25 19.31 38.35
C MET A 387 -13.51 18.40 39.58
N LYS A 388 -14.41 18.80 40.50
CA LYS A 388 -14.76 17.97 41.65
C LYS A 388 -15.46 16.67 41.18
N GLY A 389 -14.86 15.53 41.52
CA GLY A 389 -15.41 14.21 41.15
C GLY A 389 -15.12 13.75 39.70
N HIS A 390 -14.38 14.53 38.92
CA HIS A 390 -13.96 14.15 37.57
C HIS A 390 -12.43 13.98 37.51
N PRO A 391 -11.89 12.77 37.74
CA PRO A 391 -10.46 12.54 37.73
C PRO A 391 -9.86 12.69 36.32
N VAL A 392 -8.57 12.99 36.29
CA VAL A 392 -7.76 13.00 35.07
C VAL A 392 -6.79 11.83 35.04
N MET A 393 -6.50 11.31 33.90
CA MET A 393 -5.45 10.31 33.72
C MET A 393 -4.14 10.99 33.30
N LEU A 394 -3.09 10.77 34.07
CA LEU A 394 -1.75 11.28 33.80
C LEU A 394 -0.86 10.14 33.33
N ASN A 395 -0.12 10.38 32.28
CA ASN A 395 0.86 9.43 31.70
C ASN A 395 2.25 10.07 31.68
N ARG A 396 3.26 9.35 32.17
CA ARG A 396 4.67 9.71 31.99
C ARG A 396 5.32 8.81 30.94
N ALA A 397 5.93 9.42 29.92
CA ALA A 397 6.72 8.70 28.92
C ALA A 397 8.16 8.47 29.45
N PRO A 398 8.78 7.27 29.22
CA PRO A 398 8.21 6.11 28.53
C PRO A 398 7.24 5.31 29.42
N THR A 399 6.14 4.84 28.83
CA THR A 399 5.16 3.99 29.52
C THR A 399 5.62 2.54 29.52
N LEU A 400 6.37 2.13 30.53
CA LEU A 400 6.98 0.79 30.60
C LEU A 400 6.05 -0.26 31.22
N HIS A 401 5.16 0.16 32.13
CA HIS A 401 4.23 -0.69 32.85
C HIS A 401 2.95 0.10 33.21
N ARG A 402 1.94 -0.59 33.75
CA ARG A 402 0.63 0.00 34.06
C ARG A 402 0.67 1.20 35.02
N LEU A 403 1.66 1.29 35.90
CA LEU A 403 1.82 2.44 36.83
C LEU A 403 2.31 3.71 36.10
N GLY A 404 2.73 3.63 34.87
CA GLY A 404 3.02 4.80 34.02
C GLY A 404 1.78 5.58 33.62
N ILE A 405 0.58 5.06 33.88
CA ILE A 405 -0.71 5.73 33.66
C ILE A 405 -1.51 5.63 34.95
N GLN A 406 -1.75 6.75 35.61
CA GLN A 406 -2.47 6.82 36.88
C GLN A 406 -3.56 7.89 36.83
N ALA A 407 -4.66 7.65 37.53
CA ALA A 407 -5.72 8.63 37.68
C ALA A 407 -5.55 9.44 38.97
N PHE A 408 -5.73 10.74 38.86
CA PHE A 408 -5.64 11.69 39.97
C PHE A 408 -6.85 12.59 39.98
N GLN A 409 -7.27 13.00 41.20
CA GLN A 409 -8.24 14.06 41.39
C GLN A 409 -7.56 15.42 41.19
N PRO A 410 -7.94 16.22 40.18
CA PRO A 410 -7.26 17.47 39.92
C PRO A 410 -7.67 18.58 40.90
N LYS A 411 -6.69 19.38 41.28
CA LYS A 411 -6.85 20.69 41.91
C LYS A 411 -6.35 21.78 40.98
N MET A 412 -7.05 22.87 40.89
CA MET A 412 -6.66 23.99 40.05
C MET A 412 -5.51 24.77 40.73
N ILE A 413 -4.43 24.96 39.97
CA ILE A 413 -3.25 25.70 40.39
C ILE A 413 -2.88 26.78 39.38
N GLU A 414 -2.18 27.78 39.85
CA GLU A 414 -1.53 28.79 39.01
C GLU A 414 -0.23 28.21 38.44
N GLY A 415 0.21 28.70 37.29
CA GLY A 415 1.45 28.28 36.69
C GLY A 415 1.26 27.48 35.39
N LYS A 416 2.33 26.79 34.96
CA LYS A 416 2.36 26.04 33.70
C LYS A 416 2.74 24.56 33.86
N ALA A 417 3.21 24.17 35.07
CA ALA A 417 3.65 22.81 35.36
C ALA A 417 2.58 22.02 36.11
N ILE A 418 2.50 20.73 35.85
CA ILE A 418 1.65 19.80 36.57
C ILE A 418 2.33 19.45 37.89
N GLN A 419 1.61 19.57 39.01
CA GLN A 419 2.13 19.21 40.34
C GLN A 419 1.64 17.82 40.75
N LEU A 420 2.54 17.04 41.34
CA LEU A 420 2.26 15.72 41.91
C LEU A 420 2.79 15.61 43.32
N HIS A 421 2.15 14.75 44.14
CA HIS A 421 2.67 14.40 45.44
C HIS A 421 4.10 13.79 45.29
N PRO A 422 5.04 14.07 46.23
CA PRO A 422 6.41 13.55 46.14
C PRO A 422 6.52 12.06 45.91
N LEU A 423 5.69 11.24 46.57
CA LEU A 423 5.68 9.79 46.40
C LEU A 423 5.13 9.34 45.04
N ALA A 424 4.24 10.09 44.42
CA ALA A 424 3.73 9.79 43.07
C ALA A 424 4.72 10.22 41.98
N CYS A 425 5.48 11.27 42.24
CA CYS A 425 6.48 11.80 41.34
C CYS A 425 7.73 10.91 41.25
#